data_408b0db8f9b42136ded4b6b9d061ed25
#
_entry.id   408b0db8f9b42136ded4b6b9d061ed25
#
_cell.length_a   1.000
_cell.length_b   1.000
_cell.length_c   1.000
_cell.angle_alpha   90.00
_cell.angle_beta   90.00
_cell.angle_gamma   90.00
#
_symmetry.space_group_name_H-M   'P 1'
#
loop_
_entity.id
_entity.type
_entity.pdbx_description
1 polymer ?
#
loop_
_entity_poly.entity_id
_entity_poly.type
_entity_poly.pdbx_seq_one_letter_code
_entity_poly.pdbx_strand_id
1 'polypeptide(L)'
;MIRKLLVLGAACTLAAGLVLTWTTTPSKAADCSGGYVGLTYDDGPNPATTSNLLDALTSNGLRATMFNVGQNAQNNQALVRAQQNAGMWIGNHSWTHPHLTQLGAAQIQSELQRTQQAIQQATGAAPKLFRPPYGETNATLRSVEQQLGLTEVIWDVDSQDWNGASTAQIVQAAGRLQNGQVILMHDNYATTIAAVPQIAANLRARNMCAGMISPATGRAVAPDGSGPTTPPSSPPPGGGSCTATVSAGQQWSDRFNLSVTVSGTNSWIVTVTVRSPQKIIATWNGTPTWDGTGNVMTMRPNGSGNTFGFTVQHNGNWTWPSVSCRVG
;
A
#
# COMPACT_ATOMS: atom_id res chain seq x y z
N MET A 1 -10.66 23.42 97.72
CA MET A 1 -9.97 22.56 96.69
C MET A 1 -10.89 22.51 95.49
N ILE A 2 -10.60 23.33 94.47
CA ILE A 2 -11.45 23.49 93.28
C ILE A 2 -10.67 22.88 92.11
N ARG A 3 -11.19 21.79 91.54
CA ARG A 3 -10.64 21.13 90.33
C ARG A 3 -11.13 21.87 89.08
N LYS A 4 -10.20 22.45 88.35
CA LYS A 4 -10.49 23.00 86.99
C LYS A 4 -10.55 21.89 85.98
N LEU A 5 -11.68 21.75 85.28
CA LEU A 5 -11.82 20.93 84.09
C LEU A 5 -11.28 21.73 82.86
N LEU A 6 -10.31 21.15 82.19
CA LEU A 6 -9.89 21.63 80.86
C LEU A 6 -10.75 20.90 79.78
N VAL A 7 -11.45 21.66 78.95
CA VAL A 7 -12.17 21.19 77.78
C VAL A 7 -11.20 21.34 76.59
N LEU A 8 -10.78 20.22 76.02
CA LEU A 8 -10.04 20.20 74.71
C LEU A 8 -11.07 20.25 73.58
N GLY A 9 -11.06 21.36 72.84
CA GLY A 9 -11.79 21.48 71.59
C GLY A 9 -11.02 20.80 70.47
N ALA A 10 -11.59 19.80 69.84
CA ALA A 10 -11.08 19.16 68.62
C ALA A 10 -11.49 19.99 67.38
N ALA A 11 -10.53 20.60 66.71
CA ALA A 11 -10.76 21.26 65.44
C ALA A 11 -10.71 20.21 64.32
N CYS A 12 -11.85 19.91 63.69
CA CYS A 12 -11.93 19.13 62.49
C CYS A 12 -11.53 20.00 61.26
N THR A 13 -10.36 19.78 60.70
CA THR A 13 -9.94 20.35 59.42
C THR A 13 -10.55 19.50 58.27
N LEU A 14 -11.53 20.06 57.56
CA LEU A 14 -12.02 19.50 56.30
C LEU A 14 -10.94 19.71 55.22
N ALA A 15 -10.25 18.64 54.84
CA ALA A 15 -9.41 18.62 53.64
C ALA A 15 -10.32 18.46 52.41
N ALA A 16 -10.54 19.54 51.66
CA ALA A 16 -11.19 19.50 50.37
C ALA A 16 -10.22 18.83 49.35
N GLY A 17 -10.43 17.55 49.09
CA GLY A 17 -9.69 16.82 48.04
C GLY A 17 -10.13 17.32 46.67
N LEU A 18 -9.20 17.95 45.92
CA LEU A 18 -9.36 18.29 44.51
C LEU A 18 -9.34 16.98 43.73
N VAL A 19 -10.49 16.48 43.31
CA VAL A 19 -10.58 15.36 42.35
C VAL A 19 -10.29 15.93 40.97
N LEU A 20 -9.04 15.78 40.47
CA LEU A 20 -8.72 16.02 39.08
C LEU A 20 -9.39 14.90 38.23
N THR A 21 -10.52 15.21 37.64
CA THR A 21 -11.12 14.37 36.62
C THR A 21 -10.33 14.52 35.32
N TRP A 22 -9.55 13.51 34.98
CA TRP A 22 -8.91 13.42 33.67
C TRP A 22 -10.01 13.14 32.64
N THR A 23 -10.46 14.17 31.95
CA THR A 23 -11.32 13.99 30.77
C THR A 23 -10.46 13.47 29.65
N THR A 24 -10.49 12.16 29.44
CA THR A 24 -9.97 11.57 28.20
C THR A 24 -10.89 12.01 27.07
N THR A 25 -10.48 13.02 26.29
CA THR A 25 -11.14 13.31 25.02
C THR A 25 -10.99 12.06 24.16
N PRO A 26 -12.09 11.48 23.64
CA PRO A 26 -11.97 10.37 22.72
C PRO A 26 -11.13 10.81 21.54
N SER A 27 -10.05 10.06 21.25
CA SER A 27 -9.26 10.28 20.05
C SER A 27 -10.18 10.14 18.86
N LYS A 28 -10.36 11.22 18.10
CA LYS A 28 -11.15 11.17 16.86
C LYS A 28 -10.48 10.15 15.95
N ALA A 29 -11.25 9.17 15.51
CA ALA A 29 -10.77 8.21 14.50
C ALA A 29 -10.17 8.97 13.32
N ALA A 30 -9.07 8.47 12.75
CA ALA A 30 -8.45 9.10 11.61
C ALA A 30 -9.45 9.16 10.45
N ASP A 31 -9.57 10.34 9.83
CA ASP A 31 -10.40 10.50 8.63
C ASP A 31 -9.59 10.00 7.42
N CYS A 32 -10.02 8.89 6.85
CA CYS A 32 -9.40 8.26 5.68
C CYS A 32 -10.27 8.44 4.41
N SER A 33 -11.11 9.48 4.37
CA SER A 33 -12.01 9.74 3.24
C SER A 33 -11.29 10.02 1.91
N GLY A 34 -10.03 10.48 1.99
CA GLY A 34 -9.14 10.62 0.82
C GLY A 34 -8.55 9.29 0.34
N GLY A 35 -8.75 8.18 1.06
CA GLY A 35 -8.30 6.85 0.72
C GLY A 35 -7.01 6.41 1.42
N TYR A 36 -6.40 5.34 0.90
CA TYR A 36 -5.24 4.68 1.50
C TYR A 36 -4.05 4.70 0.55
N VAL A 37 -2.85 4.87 1.10
CA VAL A 37 -1.57 4.78 0.38
C VAL A 37 -0.64 3.80 1.04
N GLY A 38 0.15 3.08 0.25
CA GLY A 38 1.17 2.16 0.72
C GLY A 38 2.49 2.87 0.96
N LEU A 39 2.84 3.11 2.22
CA LEU A 39 4.20 3.49 2.58
C LEU A 39 5.06 2.23 2.62
N THR A 40 6.15 2.20 1.89
CA THR A 40 7.01 1.01 1.83
C THR A 40 8.48 1.37 2.01
N TYR A 41 9.21 0.48 2.69
CA TYR A 41 10.63 0.62 2.97
C TYR A 41 11.34 -0.67 2.61
N ASP A 42 12.31 -0.58 1.72
CA ASP A 42 13.09 -1.70 1.20
C ASP A 42 14.42 -1.86 1.95
N ASP A 43 15.13 -2.96 1.70
CA ASP A 43 16.49 -3.31 2.15
C ASP A 43 16.66 -3.65 3.64
N GLY A 44 15.62 -3.48 4.46
CA GLY A 44 15.68 -3.80 5.88
C GLY A 44 15.79 -5.30 6.18
N PRO A 45 15.82 -5.66 7.48
CA PRO A 45 16.08 -4.75 8.59
C PRO A 45 17.57 -4.36 8.69
N ASN A 46 17.82 -3.11 9.04
CA ASN A 46 19.16 -2.57 9.24
C ASN A 46 19.38 -2.25 10.74
N PRO A 47 20.40 -2.82 11.40
CA PRO A 47 20.65 -2.59 12.82
C PRO A 47 20.87 -1.12 13.22
N ALA A 48 21.34 -0.30 12.27
CA ALA A 48 21.61 1.12 12.53
C ALA A 48 20.38 2.01 12.42
N THR A 49 19.36 1.64 11.64
CA THR A 49 18.30 2.55 11.22
C THR A 49 16.88 2.03 11.50
N THR A 50 16.63 0.73 11.42
CA THR A 50 15.27 0.17 11.54
C THR A 50 14.56 0.60 12.83
N SER A 51 15.21 0.59 13.98
CA SER A 51 14.58 1.01 15.24
C SER A 51 14.13 2.47 15.18
N ASN A 52 14.98 3.36 14.67
CA ASN A 52 14.64 4.77 14.52
C ASN A 52 13.50 5.00 13.53
N LEU A 53 13.45 4.20 12.45
CA LEU A 53 12.34 4.24 11.50
C LEU A 53 11.03 3.79 12.15
N LEU A 54 11.04 2.71 12.91
CA LEU A 54 9.85 2.22 13.63
C LEU A 54 9.35 3.24 14.65
N ASP A 55 10.25 3.89 15.39
CA ASP A 55 9.90 4.95 16.34
C ASP A 55 9.28 6.16 15.63
N ALA A 56 9.85 6.57 14.49
CA ALA A 56 9.30 7.65 13.69
C ALA A 56 7.90 7.32 13.15
N LEU A 57 7.69 6.11 12.63
CA LEU A 57 6.40 5.67 12.10
C LEU A 57 5.33 5.58 13.21
N THR A 58 5.63 4.89 14.31
CA THR A 58 4.68 4.66 15.39
C THR A 58 4.31 5.94 16.12
N SER A 59 5.30 6.82 16.39
CA SER A 59 5.06 8.14 17.02
C SER A 59 4.17 9.05 16.18
N ASN A 60 4.11 8.82 14.86
CA ASN A 60 3.25 9.57 13.95
C ASN A 60 1.96 8.83 13.59
N GLY A 61 1.70 7.67 14.19
CA GLY A 61 0.50 6.86 13.94
C GLY A 61 0.48 6.23 12.54
N LEU A 62 1.64 6.02 11.94
CA LEU A 62 1.77 5.42 10.62
C LEU A 62 2.12 3.93 10.71
N ARG A 63 1.62 3.18 9.76
CA ARG A 63 2.04 1.80 9.46
C ARG A 63 2.60 1.75 8.05
N ALA A 64 3.51 0.81 7.82
CA ALA A 64 4.18 0.66 6.54
C ALA A 64 4.40 -0.82 6.21
N THR A 65 4.73 -1.12 4.95
CA THR A 65 5.21 -2.44 4.53
C THR A 65 6.73 -2.41 4.44
N MET A 66 7.38 -3.35 5.12
CA MET A 66 8.84 -3.53 5.16
C MET A 66 9.21 -4.69 4.22
N PHE A 67 9.82 -4.38 3.08
CA PHE A 67 10.35 -5.40 2.17
C PHE A 67 11.77 -5.75 2.59
N ASN A 68 11.90 -6.83 3.36
CA ASN A 68 13.16 -7.22 3.97
C ASN A 68 13.99 -8.10 3.05
N VAL A 69 15.28 -7.80 2.94
CA VAL A 69 16.30 -8.68 2.36
C VAL A 69 16.50 -9.88 3.27
N GLY A 70 16.47 -11.08 2.71
CA GLY A 70 16.47 -12.31 3.48
C GLY A 70 17.70 -12.51 4.37
N GLN A 71 18.90 -12.19 3.89
CA GLN A 71 20.11 -12.22 4.70
C GLN A 71 20.03 -11.28 5.91
N ASN A 72 19.49 -10.07 5.71
CA ASN A 72 19.30 -9.12 6.79
C ASN A 72 18.27 -9.62 7.80
N ALA A 73 17.16 -10.19 7.32
CA ALA A 73 16.14 -10.79 8.17
C ALA A 73 16.67 -11.98 8.99
N GLN A 74 17.45 -12.86 8.36
CA GLN A 74 18.08 -14.00 9.03
C GLN A 74 19.04 -13.55 10.14
N ASN A 75 19.85 -12.56 9.86
CA ASN A 75 20.87 -12.05 10.78
C ASN A 75 20.27 -11.18 11.91
N ASN A 76 19.09 -10.62 11.70
CA ASN A 76 18.45 -9.64 12.59
C ASN A 76 17.00 -10.02 12.91
N GLN A 77 16.72 -11.27 13.23
CA GLN A 77 15.35 -11.75 13.49
C GLN A 77 14.62 -10.95 14.59
N ALA A 78 15.35 -10.42 15.58
CA ALA A 78 14.76 -9.57 16.62
C ALA A 78 14.19 -8.27 16.04
N LEU A 79 14.85 -7.67 15.02
CA LEU A 79 14.35 -6.49 14.34
C LEU A 79 13.12 -6.80 13.46
N VAL A 80 13.10 -7.96 12.78
CA VAL A 80 11.90 -8.40 12.05
C VAL A 80 10.71 -8.56 12.98
N ARG A 81 10.91 -9.14 14.17
CA ARG A 81 9.87 -9.21 15.21
C ARG A 81 9.46 -7.82 15.71
N ALA A 82 10.42 -6.89 15.87
CA ALA A 82 10.11 -5.51 16.25
C ALA A 82 9.26 -4.79 15.20
N GLN A 83 9.55 -4.97 13.92
CA GLN A 83 8.71 -4.47 12.82
C GLN A 83 7.27 -5.02 12.94
N GLN A 84 7.11 -6.33 13.13
CA GLN A 84 5.79 -6.95 13.30
C GLN A 84 5.06 -6.45 14.55
N ASN A 85 5.74 -6.37 15.70
CA ASN A 85 5.18 -5.90 16.97
C ASN A 85 4.77 -4.41 16.92
N ALA A 86 5.48 -3.62 16.13
CA ALA A 86 5.13 -2.23 15.84
C ALA A 86 3.94 -2.12 14.84
N GLY A 87 3.36 -3.25 14.41
CA GLY A 87 2.21 -3.32 13.53
C GLY A 87 2.55 -3.13 12.06
N MET A 88 3.81 -3.22 11.66
CA MET A 88 4.21 -3.14 10.26
C MET A 88 3.88 -4.45 9.52
N TRP A 89 3.63 -4.37 8.23
CA TRP A 89 3.49 -5.52 7.34
C TRP A 89 4.85 -5.88 6.78
N ILE A 90 5.13 -7.18 6.65
CA ILE A 90 6.43 -7.67 6.22
C ILE A 90 6.30 -8.30 4.83
N GLY A 91 7.15 -7.88 3.91
CA GLY A 91 7.30 -8.39 2.55
C GLY A 91 8.68 -9.02 2.31
N ASN A 92 8.78 -9.77 1.23
CA ASN A 92 9.99 -10.43 0.75
C ASN A 92 10.72 -9.51 -0.24
N HIS A 93 12.06 -9.35 -0.10
CA HIS A 93 12.89 -8.57 -1.02
C HIS A 93 14.08 -9.36 -1.56
N SER A 94 13.89 -10.66 -1.87
CA SER A 94 14.92 -11.64 -2.22
C SER A 94 15.92 -11.91 -1.09
N TRP A 95 16.80 -12.89 -1.29
CA TRP A 95 17.78 -13.29 -0.27
C TRP A 95 19.01 -12.38 -0.24
N THR A 96 19.62 -12.13 -1.41
CA THR A 96 20.88 -11.38 -1.55
C THR A 96 20.73 -10.08 -2.34
N HIS A 97 19.49 -9.71 -2.73
CA HIS A 97 19.22 -8.52 -3.55
C HIS A 97 19.90 -8.52 -4.93
N PRO A 98 19.85 -9.63 -5.70
CA PRO A 98 20.49 -9.70 -7.01
C PRO A 98 19.56 -9.15 -8.13
N HIS A 99 20.11 -8.96 -9.32
CA HIS A 99 19.32 -8.81 -10.55
C HIS A 99 18.64 -10.14 -10.89
N LEU A 100 17.44 -10.38 -10.34
CA LEU A 100 16.72 -11.65 -10.49
C LEU A 100 16.40 -11.98 -11.96
N THR A 101 16.24 -10.96 -12.78
CA THR A 101 15.99 -11.12 -14.22
C THR A 101 17.15 -11.75 -14.99
N GLN A 102 18.34 -11.80 -14.40
CA GLN A 102 19.55 -12.42 -14.97
C GLN A 102 19.76 -13.85 -14.46
N LEU A 103 18.89 -14.34 -13.54
CA LEU A 103 19.01 -15.66 -12.93
C LEU A 103 18.08 -16.70 -13.56
N GLY A 104 18.46 -17.96 -13.46
CA GLY A 104 17.60 -19.08 -13.80
C GLY A 104 16.52 -19.33 -12.74
N ALA A 105 15.40 -19.98 -13.14
CA ALA A 105 14.24 -20.20 -12.28
C ALA A 105 14.58 -20.84 -10.92
N ALA A 106 15.48 -21.82 -10.89
CA ALA A 106 15.90 -22.49 -9.64
C ALA A 106 16.64 -21.54 -8.69
N GLN A 107 17.44 -20.62 -9.22
CA GLN A 107 18.15 -19.62 -8.40
C GLN A 107 17.16 -18.58 -7.88
N ILE A 108 16.23 -18.09 -8.73
CA ILE A 108 15.15 -17.20 -8.31
C ILE A 108 14.32 -17.85 -7.19
N GLN A 109 13.93 -19.12 -7.38
CA GLN A 109 13.17 -19.85 -6.36
C GLN A 109 13.94 -19.93 -5.03
N SER A 110 15.24 -20.21 -5.07
CA SER A 110 16.08 -20.23 -3.87
C SER A 110 16.12 -18.87 -3.17
N GLU A 111 16.30 -17.78 -3.93
CA GLU A 111 16.31 -16.40 -3.40
C GLU A 111 15.01 -16.07 -2.67
N LEU A 112 13.87 -16.38 -3.26
CA LEU A 112 12.56 -16.05 -2.69
C LEU A 112 12.19 -16.98 -1.52
N GLN A 113 12.39 -18.29 -1.64
CA GLN A 113 12.03 -19.26 -0.59
C GLN A 113 12.87 -19.10 0.68
N ARG A 114 14.17 -18.88 0.56
CA ARG A 114 15.03 -18.64 1.72
C ARG A 114 14.59 -17.40 2.50
N THR A 115 14.21 -16.33 1.80
CA THR A 115 13.69 -15.12 2.43
C THR A 115 12.36 -15.36 3.12
N GLN A 116 11.43 -16.09 2.47
CA GLN A 116 10.16 -16.47 3.11
C GLN A 116 10.40 -17.26 4.40
N GLN A 117 11.34 -18.23 4.38
CA GLN A 117 11.68 -19.02 5.54
C GLN A 117 12.28 -18.19 6.68
N ALA A 118 13.22 -17.27 6.36
CA ALA A 118 13.83 -16.40 7.37
C ALA A 118 12.79 -15.48 8.03
N ILE A 119 11.89 -14.90 7.25
CA ILE A 119 10.81 -14.04 7.76
C ILE A 119 9.82 -14.89 8.58
N GLN A 120 9.44 -16.06 8.09
CA GLN A 120 8.53 -16.98 8.81
C GLN A 120 9.11 -17.42 10.15
N GLN A 121 10.41 -17.71 10.23
CA GLN A 121 11.08 -18.06 11.49
C GLN A 121 11.01 -16.91 12.51
N ALA A 122 11.08 -15.66 12.03
CA ALA A 122 11.01 -14.50 12.89
C ALA A 122 9.57 -14.15 13.33
N THR A 123 8.58 -14.30 12.44
CA THR A 123 7.22 -13.75 12.60
C THR A 123 6.13 -14.81 12.81
N GLY A 124 6.43 -16.08 12.56
CA GLY A 124 5.47 -17.17 12.55
C GLY A 124 4.70 -17.35 11.24
N ALA A 125 4.83 -16.42 10.28
CA ALA A 125 4.10 -16.46 9.01
C ALA A 125 5.00 -16.08 7.83
N ALA A 126 4.88 -16.81 6.72
CA ALA A 126 5.56 -16.45 5.47
C ALA A 126 4.88 -15.21 4.83
N PRO A 127 5.66 -14.26 4.29
CA PRO A 127 5.11 -13.11 3.60
C PRO A 127 4.35 -13.52 2.33
N LYS A 128 3.34 -12.72 1.97
CA LYS A 128 2.56 -12.89 0.73
C LYS A 128 2.94 -11.85 -0.33
N LEU A 129 3.63 -10.79 0.07
CA LEU A 129 4.07 -9.72 -0.81
C LEU A 129 5.55 -9.90 -1.12
N PHE A 130 5.90 -9.60 -2.35
CA PHE A 130 7.27 -9.60 -2.83
C PHE A 130 7.53 -8.32 -3.63
N ARG A 131 8.69 -7.72 -3.42
CA ARG A 131 9.17 -6.66 -4.31
C ARG A 131 10.48 -7.10 -4.95
N PRO A 132 10.55 -7.11 -6.30
CA PRO A 132 11.80 -7.45 -6.98
C PRO A 132 12.84 -6.34 -6.75
N PRO A 133 14.10 -6.71 -6.44
CA PRO A 133 15.22 -5.78 -6.46
C PRO A 133 15.26 -4.97 -7.77
N TYR A 134 15.59 -3.68 -7.65
CA TYR A 134 15.65 -2.74 -8.78
C TYR A 134 14.32 -2.52 -9.53
N GLY A 135 13.22 -3.13 -9.09
CA GLY A 135 11.94 -3.12 -9.79
C GLY A 135 11.94 -3.93 -11.09
N GLU A 136 12.96 -4.74 -11.30
CA GLU A 136 13.11 -5.56 -12.51
C GLU A 136 12.26 -6.81 -12.45
N THR A 137 11.54 -7.11 -13.54
CA THR A 137 10.69 -8.28 -13.64
C THR A 137 10.72 -8.88 -15.05
N ASN A 138 10.51 -10.20 -15.14
CA ASN A 138 10.36 -10.93 -16.40
C ASN A 138 9.42 -12.14 -16.22
N ALA A 139 9.14 -12.85 -17.31
CA ALA A 139 8.23 -13.99 -17.29
C ALA A 139 8.70 -15.13 -16.36
N THR A 140 10.01 -15.39 -16.28
CA THR A 140 10.58 -16.43 -15.43
C THR A 140 10.38 -16.09 -13.94
N LEU A 141 10.67 -14.84 -13.53
CA LEU A 141 10.46 -14.37 -12.18
C LEU A 141 8.99 -14.48 -11.78
N ARG A 142 8.08 -13.95 -12.60
CA ARG A 142 6.63 -14.03 -12.34
C ARG A 142 6.10 -15.45 -12.22
N SER A 143 6.62 -16.38 -13.00
CA SER A 143 6.26 -17.80 -12.88
C SER A 143 6.65 -18.37 -11.52
N VAL A 144 7.85 -18.02 -11.00
CA VAL A 144 8.31 -18.46 -9.69
C VAL A 144 7.50 -17.80 -8.57
N GLU A 145 7.20 -16.50 -8.68
CA GLU A 145 6.32 -15.78 -7.73
C GLU A 145 4.97 -16.47 -7.61
N GLN A 146 4.34 -16.79 -8.73
CA GLN A 146 3.06 -17.49 -8.77
C GLN A 146 3.14 -18.86 -8.09
N GLN A 147 4.17 -19.64 -8.36
CA GLN A 147 4.39 -20.95 -7.72
C GLN A 147 4.55 -20.84 -6.20
N LEU A 148 5.13 -19.74 -5.71
CA LEU A 148 5.35 -19.46 -4.30
C LEU A 148 4.18 -18.73 -3.64
N GLY A 149 3.13 -18.39 -4.38
CA GLY A 149 1.96 -17.65 -3.89
C GLY A 149 2.32 -16.24 -3.43
N LEU A 150 3.28 -15.60 -4.11
CA LEU A 150 3.73 -14.24 -3.87
C LEU A 150 3.04 -13.26 -4.84
N THR A 151 2.71 -12.09 -4.34
CA THR A 151 2.20 -10.98 -5.14
C THR A 151 3.29 -9.95 -5.31
N GLU A 152 3.65 -9.68 -6.58
CA GLU A 152 4.62 -8.65 -6.95
C GLU A 152 4.07 -7.25 -6.62
N VAL A 153 4.88 -6.43 -5.98
CA VAL A 153 4.55 -5.05 -5.60
C VAL A 153 5.61 -4.10 -6.14
N ILE A 154 5.24 -3.36 -7.18
CA ILE A 154 6.02 -2.25 -7.71
C ILE A 154 5.45 -0.94 -7.13
N TRP A 155 6.18 0.14 -7.25
CA TRP A 155 5.79 1.46 -6.78
C TRP A 155 5.19 2.34 -7.88
N ASP A 156 4.38 3.30 -7.47
CA ASP A 156 3.85 4.36 -8.35
C ASP A 156 4.65 5.65 -8.21
N VAL A 157 5.24 5.85 -7.04
CA VAL A 157 6.07 7.01 -6.70
C VAL A 157 7.41 6.52 -6.19
N ASP A 158 8.49 7.00 -6.79
CA ASP A 158 9.85 6.82 -6.30
C ASP A 158 10.26 8.06 -5.50
N SER A 159 10.73 7.86 -4.27
CA SER A 159 11.22 8.92 -3.39
C SER A 159 12.58 9.45 -3.81
N GLN A 160 13.34 8.66 -4.57
CA GLN A 160 14.74 8.92 -4.94
C GLN A 160 15.69 9.05 -3.73
N ASP A 161 15.31 8.51 -2.57
CA ASP A 161 16.14 8.55 -1.37
C ASP A 161 17.47 7.80 -1.58
N TRP A 162 17.45 6.69 -2.30
CA TRP A 162 18.63 5.92 -2.74
C TRP A 162 19.57 6.72 -3.67
N ASN A 163 19.06 7.76 -4.32
CA ASN A 163 19.80 8.65 -5.22
C ASN A 163 20.10 10.01 -4.57
N GLY A 164 20.11 10.07 -3.23
CA GLY A 164 20.53 11.25 -2.47
C GLY A 164 19.47 12.35 -2.34
N ALA A 165 18.18 12.04 -2.52
CA ALA A 165 17.12 13.02 -2.30
C ALA A 165 17.14 13.54 -0.85
N SER A 166 16.98 14.86 -0.71
CA SER A 166 16.83 15.50 0.58
C SER A 166 15.48 15.14 1.22
N THR A 167 15.37 15.31 2.53
CA THR A 167 14.12 15.13 3.28
C THR A 167 12.94 15.85 2.63
N ALA A 168 13.13 17.09 2.18
CA ALA A 168 12.09 17.88 1.52
C ALA A 168 11.64 17.27 0.18
N GLN A 169 12.57 16.73 -0.62
CA GLN A 169 12.26 16.06 -1.88
C GLN A 169 11.48 14.75 -1.65
N ILE A 170 11.86 13.97 -0.63
CA ILE A 170 11.13 12.76 -0.23
C ILE A 170 9.70 13.09 0.18
N VAL A 171 9.51 14.13 1.01
CA VAL A 171 8.17 14.63 1.41
C VAL A 171 7.35 15.08 0.20
N GLN A 172 7.98 15.79 -0.74
CA GLN A 172 7.34 16.21 -1.99
C GLN A 172 6.92 15.00 -2.85
N ALA A 173 7.78 13.98 -2.94
CA ALA A 173 7.46 12.73 -3.63
C ALA A 173 6.25 12.04 -2.99
N ALA A 174 6.24 11.87 -1.67
CA ALA A 174 5.11 11.29 -0.95
C ALA A 174 3.81 12.10 -1.10
N GLY A 175 3.94 13.42 -1.26
CA GLY A 175 2.81 14.32 -1.53
C GLY A 175 2.08 14.06 -2.86
N ARG A 176 2.70 13.35 -3.81
CA ARG A 176 2.10 12.97 -5.10
C ARG A 176 1.24 11.70 -5.03
N LEU A 177 1.34 10.93 -3.95
CA LEU A 177 0.58 9.69 -3.78
C LEU A 177 -0.93 9.95 -3.88
N GLN A 178 -1.61 9.07 -4.59
CA GLN A 178 -3.06 9.01 -4.69
C GLN A 178 -3.59 7.72 -4.06
N ASN A 179 -4.90 7.65 -3.84
CA ASN A 179 -5.56 6.48 -3.29
C ASN A 179 -5.16 5.19 -4.04
N GLY A 180 -4.78 4.16 -3.27
CA GLY A 180 -4.34 2.86 -3.78
C GLY A 180 -2.88 2.81 -4.23
N GLN A 181 -2.16 3.94 -4.29
CA GLN A 181 -0.78 4.01 -4.76
C GLN A 181 0.23 3.63 -3.67
N VAL A 182 1.43 3.29 -4.12
CA VAL A 182 2.55 2.80 -3.31
C VAL A 182 3.79 3.66 -3.59
N ILE A 183 4.53 4.02 -2.55
CA ILE A 183 5.82 4.73 -2.67
C ILE A 183 6.99 3.83 -2.32
N LEU A 184 8.07 3.92 -3.10
CA LEU A 184 9.38 3.36 -2.79
C LEU A 184 10.16 4.29 -1.87
N MET A 185 10.58 3.78 -0.75
CA MET A 185 11.56 4.35 0.18
C MET A 185 12.45 3.22 0.71
N HIS A 186 13.53 3.55 1.43
CA HIS A 186 14.44 2.56 1.98
C HIS A 186 14.66 2.77 3.48
N ASP A 187 14.94 1.67 4.20
CA ASP A 187 15.23 1.66 5.63
C ASP A 187 16.61 2.27 5.98
N ASN A 188 17.46 2.48 4.99
CA ASN A 188 18.89 2.77 5.16
C ASN A 188 19.23 4.26 5.32
N TYR A 189 18.29 5.20 5.04
CA TYR A 189 18.63 6.62 4.89
C TYR A 189 18.03 7.48 6.00
N ALA A 190 18.88 8.26 6.69
CA ALA A 190 18.45 9.19 7.71
C ALA A 190 17.49 10.28 7.18
N THR A 191 17.65 10.70 5.92
CA THR A 191 16.79 11.66 5.24
C THR A 191 15.37 11.12 5.07
N THR A 192 15.22 9.82 4.83
CA THR A 192 13.94 9.11 4.72
C THR A 192 13.24 9.05 6.09
N ILE A 193 13.96 8.69 7.14
CA ILE A 193 13.43 8.67 8.51
C ILE A 193 12.97 10.07 8.93
N ALA A 194 13.79 11.10 8.65
CA ALA A 194 13.45 12.49 8.95
C ALA A 194 12.23 13.02 8.17
N ALA A 195 11.85 12.39 7.04
CA ALA A 195 10.68 12.76 6.27
C ALA A 195 9.35 12.29 6.89
N VAL A 196 9.37 11.26 7.74
CA VAL A 196 8.17 10.58 8.27
C VAL A 196 7.16 11.54 8.93
N PRO A 197 7.56 12.48 9.82
CA PRO A 197 6.60 13.39 10.46
C PRO A 197 5.85 14.27 9.44
N GLN A 198 6.56 14.78 8.42
CA GLN A 198 5.94 15.63 7.40
C GLN A 198 5.08 14.82 6.42
N ILE A 199 5.48 13.59 6.08
CA ILE A 199 4.64 12.65 5.32
C ILE A 199 3.33 12.42 6.08
N ALA A 200 3.38 12.14 7.37
CA ALA A 200 2.21 11.97 8.21
C ALA A 200 1.31 13.21 8.23
N ALA A 201 1.89 14.40 8.34
CA ALA A 201 1.14 15.65 8.29
C ALA A 201 0.43 15.86 6.94
N ASN A 202 1.14 15.61 5.83
CA ASN A 202 0.58 15.70 4.48
C ASN A 202 -0.57 14.71 4.25
N LEU A 203 -0.44 13.48 4.71
CA LEU A 203 -1.52 12.50 4.58
C LEU A 203 -2.75 12.95 5.36
N ARG A 204 -2.59 13.40 6.61
CA ARG A 204 -3.70 13.94 7.43
C ARG A 204 -4.38 15.13 6.79
N ALA A 205 -3.60 16.08 6.22
CA ALA A 205 -4.15 17.27 5.54
C ALA A 205 -4.99 16.92 4.31
N ARG A 206 -4.79 15.73 3.74
CA ARG A 206 -5.49 15.21 2.56
C ARG A 206 -6.56 14.17 2.93
N ASN A 207 -6.82 13.96 4.22
CA ASN A 207 -7.69 12.90 4.73
C ASN A 207 -7.30 11.52 4.19
N MET A 208 -6.00 11.28 3.98
CA MET A 208 -5.46 10.00 3.51
C MET A 208 -4.79 9.26 4.68
N CYS A 209 -4.82 7.94 4.61
CA CYS A 209 -4.22 7.09 5.62
C CYS A 209 -3.17 6.15 5.02
N ALA A 210 -2.19 5.77 5.83
CA ALA A 210 -1.30 4.67 5.49
C ALA A 210 -2.08 3.36 5.57
N GLY A 211 -2.10 2.61 4.47
CA GLY A 211 -2.81 1.36 4.30
C GLY A 211 -1.89 0.16 4.15
N MET A 212 -2.45 -1.04 4.31
CA MET A 212 -1.78 -2.27 3.93
C MET A 212 -1.74 -2.44 2.41
N ILE A 213 -0.78 -3.20 1.91
CA ILE A 213 -0.81 -3.63 0.51
C ILE A 213 -1.57 -4.95 0.42
N SER A 214 -2.63 -4.97 -0.37
CA SER A 214 -3.46 -6.16 -0.59
C SER A 214 -2.68 -7.25 -1.34
N PRO A 215 -2.58 -8.47 -0.80
CA PRO A 215 -1.98 -9.58 -1.53
C PRO A 215 -2.76 -10.00 -2.78
N ALA A 216 -4.01 -9.57 -2.93
CA ALA A 216 -4.81 -9.86 -4.12
C ALA A 216 -4.52 -8.91 -5.28
N THR A 217 -4.09 -7.67 -4.99
CA THR A 217 -3.98 -6.62 -6.02
C THR A 217 -2.63 -5.92 -6.08
N GLY A 218 -1.78 -6.06 -5.07
CA GLY A 218 -0.53 -5.29 -4.94
C GLY A 218 -0.76 -3.78 -4.69
N ARG A 219 -1.98 -3.38 -4.30
CA ARG A 219 -2.38 -1.97 -4.11
C ARG A 219 -2.66 -1.68 -2.64
N ALA A 220 -2.51 -0.40 -2.25
CA ALA A 220 -2.83 0.03 -0.90
C ALA A 220 -4.35 -0.02 -0.66
N VAL A 221 -4.73 -0.60 0.48
CA VAL A 221 -6.12 -0.73 0.96
C VAL A 221 -6.18 -0.44 2.46
N ALA A 222 -7.38 -0.37 3.02
CA ALA A 222 -7.57 -0.26 4.46
C ALA A 222 -6.84 -1.38 5.22
N PRO A 223 -6.37 -1.14 6.45
CA PRO A 223 -5.60 -2.10 7.24
C PRO A 223 -6.33 -3.41 7.58
N ASP A 224 -7.64 -3.43 7.54
CA ASP A 224 -8.50 -4.61 7.73
C ASP A 224 -8.73 -5.42 6.44
N GLY A 225 -8.08 -5.00 5.34
CA GLY A 225 -8.25 -5.60 4.02
C GLY A 225 -9.56 -5.20 3.33
N SER A 226 -10.44 -4.44 3.96
CA SER A 226 -11.49 -3.73 3.27
C SER A 226 -10.82 -2.73 2.33
N GLY A 227 -11.10 -2.82 1.02
CA GLY A 227 -10.69 -1.78 0.07
C GLY A 227 -11.20 -0.44 0.57
N PRO A 228 -10.70 0.70 0.00
CA PRO A 228 -11.23 1.98 0.37
C PRO A 228 -12.75 1.90 0.27
N THR A 229 -13.41 1.94 1.43
CA THR A 229 -14.77 2.42 1.45
C THR A 229 -14.64 3.85 0.97
N THR A 230 -14.82 4.07 -0.33
CA THR A 230 -15.26 5.38 -0.76
C THR A 230 -16.37 5.75 0.23
N PRO A 231 -16.28 6.89 0.94
CA PRO A 231 -17.48 7.43 1.50
C PRO A 231 -18.40 7.50 0.28
N PRO A 232 -19.59 7.01 0.32
CA PRO A 232 -20.55 7.34 -0.70
C PRO A 232 -20.59 8.88 -0.70
N SER A 233 -20.03 9.54 -1.70
CA SER A 233 -20.72 10.67 -2.23
C SER A 233 -22.06 10.07 -2.48
N SER A 234 -23.04 10.42 -1.63
CA SER A 234 -24.41 9.95 -1.72
C SER A 234 -24.79 10.02 -3.19
N PRO A 235 -24.99 8.87 -3.88
CA PRO A 235 -25.59 8.95 -5.18
C PRO A 235 -26.98 9.50 -4.92
N PRO A 236 -27.52 10.32 -5.81
CA PRO A 236 -28.94 10.56 -5.81
C PRO A 236 -29.62 9.17 -5.82
N PRO A 237 -30.76 9.00 -5.16
CA PRO A 237 -31.43 7.71 -5.02
C PRO A 237 -31.85 7.21 -6.40
N GLY A 238 -31.16 6.20 -6.91
CA GLY A 238 -31.39 5.61 -8.23
C GLY A 238 -30.29 4.66 -8.62
N GLY A 239 -30.25 3.52 -8.03
CA GLY A 239 -30.07 2.19 -8.43
C GLY A 239 -28.88 1.71 -9.25
N GLY A 240 -28.29 0.63 -8.89
CA GLY A 240 -27.49 -0.28 -9.70
C GLY A 240 -26.01 -0.31 -9.30
N SER A 241 -25.53 -1.47 -8.90
CA SER A 241 -24.08 -1.71 -8.74
C SER A 241 -23.43 -1.91 -10.11
N CYS A 242 -22.23 -1.39 -10.35
CA CYS A 242 -21.45 -1.66 -11.53
C CYS A 242 -20.11 -2.30 -11.13
N THR A 243 -19.85 -3.50 -11.64
CA THR A 243 -18.57 -4.20 -11.44
C THR A 243 -17.98 -4.56 -12.79
N ALA A 244 -16.71 -4.21 -13.02
CA ALA A 244 -15.96 -4.58 -14.21
C ALA A 244 -14.89 -5.62 -13.85
N THR A 245 -15.00 -6.81 -14.43
CA THR A 245 -14.03 -7.91 -14.26
C THR A 245 -13.18 -8.03 -15.50
N VAL A 246 -11.86 -7.94 -15.34
CA VAL A 246 -10.90 -8.06 -16.43
C VAL A 246 -10.40 -9.49 -16.54
N SER A 247 -10.32 -10.00 -17.76
CA SER A 247 -9.77 -11.32 -18.07
C SER A 247 -8.74 -11.24 -19.20
N ALA A 248 -7.75 -12.14 -19.16
CA ALA A 248 -6.74 -12.25 -20.21
C ALA A 248 -7.34 -12.77 -21.51
N GLY A 249 -6.94 -12.19 -22.62
CA GLY A 249 -7.14 -12.70 -23.97
C GLY A 249 -5.85 -13.25 -24.58
N GLN A 250 -5.75 -13.22 -25.90
CA GLN A 250 -4.54 -13.61 -26.62
C GLN A 250 -3.38 -12.66 -26.32
N GLN A 251 -2.17 -13.21 -26.34
CA GLN A 251 -0.94 -12.49 -26.07
C GLN A 251 0.09 -12.75 -27.18
N TRP A 252 0.78 -11.69 -27.61
CA TRP A 252 1.85 -11.70 -28.59
C TRP A 252 3.10 -11.04 -28.01
N SER A 253 4.18 -11.04 -28.74
CA SER A 253 5.45 -10.48 -28.29
C SER A 253 5.45 -8.96 -28.09
N ASP A 254 4.52 -8.22 -28.71
CA ASP A 254 4.43 -6.76 -28.68
C ASP A 254 3.13 -6.22 -28.09
N ARG A 255 2.12 -7.09 -27.89
CA ARG A 255 0.77 -6.70 -27.47
C ARG A 255 0.04 -7.82 -26.74
N PHE A 256 -1.05 -7.47 -26.07
CA PHE A 256 -1.99 -8.42 -25.49
C PHE A 256 -3.43 -7.90 -25.55
N ASN A 257 -4.38 -8.82 -25.59
CA ASN A 257 -5.80 -8.54 -25.50
C ASN A 257 -6.30 -8.70 -24.07
N LEU A 258 -7.23 -7.84 -23.68
CA LEU A 258 -8.01 -7.98 -22.48
C LEU A 258 -9.50 -7.94 -22.80
N SER A 259 -10.28 -8.74 -22.10
CA SER A 259 -11.73 -8.67 -22.07
C SER A 259 -12.20 -8.12 -20.73
N VAL A 260 -13.22 -7.28 -20.77
CA VAL A 260 -13.86 -6.72 -19.58
C VAL A 260 -15.33 -7.10 -19.60
N THR A 261 -15.76 -7.84 -18.57
CA THR A 261 -17.17 -8.18 -18.36
C THR A 261 -17.74 -7.27 -17.28
N VAL A 262 -18.84 -6.61 -17.61
CA VAL A 262 -19.55 -5.72 -16.69
C VAL A 262 -20.77 -6.45 -16.13
N SER A 263 -20.98 -6.34 -14.81
CA SER A 263 -22.13 -6.88 -14.11
C SER A 263 -22.81 -5.84 -13.23
N GLY A 264 -24.06 -6.09 -12.87
CA GLY A 264 -24.86 -5.22 -12.00
C GLY A 264 -25.68 -4.16 -12.76
N THR A 265 -25.35 -3.85 -14.00
CA THR A 265 -26.10 -2.89 -14.84
C THR A 265 -25.86 -3.13 -16.32
N ASN A 266 -26.84 -2.78 -17.16
CA ASN A 266 -26.69 -2.71 -18.62
C ASN A 266 -26.37 -1.30 -19.13
N SER A 267 -26.49 -0.30 -18.27
CA SER A 267 -26.08 1.09 -18.54
C SER A 267 -24.78 1.35 -17.74
N TRP A 268 -23.67 1.15 -18.39
CA TRP A 268 -22.36 1.22 -17.73
C TRP A 268 -21.40 2.18 -18.45
N ILE A 269 -20.50 2.73 -17.67
CA ILE A 269 -19.35 3.51 -18.15
C ILE A 269 -18.12 2.91 -17.49
N VAL A 270 -17.22 2.37 -18.30
CA VAL A 270 -15.96 1.80 -17.83
C VAL A 270 -14.81 2.69 -18.26
N THR A 271 -13.97 3.07 -17.33
CA THR A 271 -12.73 3.81 -17.58
C THR A 271 -11.56 2.85 -17.53
N VAL A 272 -10.76 2.83 -18.58
CA VAL A 272 -9.53 2.03 -18.72
C VAL A 272 -8.36 3.00 -18.79
N THR A 273 -7.39 2.85 -17.89
CA THR A 273 -6.19 3.70 -17.86
C THR A 273 -4.96 2.85 -18.13
N VAL A 274 -4.23 3.17 -19.21
CA VAL A 274 -2.93 2.57 -19.53
C VAL A 274 -1.79 3.44 -19.01
N ARG A 275 -0.68 2.80 -18.69
CA ARG A 275 0.53 3.49 -18.24
C ARG A 275 1.50 3.66 -19.40
N SER A 276 2.08 4.85 -19.54
CA SER A 276 3.18 5.05 -20.50
C SER A 276 4.29 4.01 -20.26
N PRO A 277 4.87 3.40 -21.32
CA PRO A 277 4.67 3.70 -22.75
C PRO A 277 3.55 2.90 -23.44
N GLN A 278 2.66 2.22 -22.69
CA GLN A 278 1.56 1.45 -23.25
C GLN A 278 0.62 2.31 -24.08
N LYS A 279 -0.03 1.68 -25.08
CA LYS A 279 -1.11 2.28 -25.88
C LYS A 279 -2.21 1.26 -26.14
N ILE A 280 -3.45 1.68 -26.06
CA ILE A 280 -4.56 0.89 -26.58
C ILE A 280 -4.63 1.11 -28.08
N ILE A 281 -4.54 0.05 -28.87
CA ILE A 281 -4.46 0.11 -30.33
C ILE A 281 -5.68 -0.46 -31.04
N ALA A 282 -6.56 -1.15 -30.33
CA ALA A 282 -7.82 -1.66 -30.85
C ALA A 282 -8.85 -1.83 -29.72
N THR A 283 -10.14 -1.73 -30.07
CA THR A 283 -11.27 -1.96 -29.16
C THR A 283 -12.39 -2.67 -29.90
N TRP A 284 -13.23 -3.44 -29.19
CA TRP A 284 -14.42 -4.09 -29.74
C TRP A 284 -15.55 -4.22 -28.71
N ASN A 285 -16.78 -4.35 -29.19
CA ASN A 285 -18.00 -4.55 -28.40
C ASN A 285 -18.30 -3.40 -27.42
N GLY A 286 -17.94 -2.17 -27.77
CA GLY A 286 -18.24 -0.98 -27.00
C GLY A 286 -17.93 0.29 -27.81
N THR A 287 -18.35 1.42 -27.30
CA THR A 287 -18.08 2.76 -27.88
C THR A 287 -17.00 3.45 -27.05
N PRO A 288 -15.76 3.56 -27.54
CA PRO A 288 -14.67 4.20 -26.82
C PRO A 288 -14.69 5.73 -27.04
N THR A 289 -14.30 6.45 -26.00
CA THR A 289 -13.89 7.86 -26.06
C THR A 289 -12.58 8.02 -25.31
N TRP A 290 -11.76 9.00 -25.72
CA TRP A 290 -10.40 9.17 -25.20
C TRP A 290 -10.25 10.51 -24.52
N ASP A 291 -9.40 10.58 -23.50
CA ASP A 291 -8.91 11.84 -22.98
C ASP A 291 -7.87 12.48 -23.91
N GLY A 292 -7.50 13.75 -23.64
CA GLY A 292 -6.52 14.46 -24.46
C GLY A 292 -5.09 13.88 -24.41
N THR A 293 -4.79 12.94 -23.50
CA THR A 293 -3.47 12.30 -23.37
C THR A 293 -3.38 10.99 -24.16
N GLY A 294 -4.52 10.40 -24.51
CA GLY A 294 -4.61 9.06 -25.12
C GLY A 294 -4.28 7.92 -24.14
N ASN A 295 -4.12 8.20 -22.87
CA ASN A 295 -3.82 7.19 -21.84
C ASN A 295 -5.08 6.73 -21.09
N VAL A 296 -6.17 7.46 -21.18
CA VAL A 296 -7.44 7.12 -20.54
C VAL A 296 -8.52 6.92 -21.59
N MET A 297 -9.06 5.71 -21.64
CA MET A 297 -10.19 5.35 -22.49
C MET A 297 -11.44 5.19 -21.63
N THR A 298 -12.52 5.86 -22.04
CA THR A 298 -13.85 5.62 -21.48
C THR A 298 -14.67 4.78 -22.47
N MET A 299 -15.13 3.61 -22.03
CA MET A 299 -15.93 2.69 -22.84
C MET A 299 -17.39 2.72 -22.37
N ARG A 300 -18.32 2.73 -23.33
CA ARG A 300 -19.77 2.67 -23.12
C ARG A 300 -20.39 1.49 -23.88
N PRO A 301 -21.55 0.97 -23.45
CA PRO A 301 -22.24 -0.08 -24.18
C PRO A 301 -22.67 0.44 -25.57
N ASN A 302 -22.57 -0.47 -26.58
CA ASN A 302 -23.01 -0.19 -27.95
C ASN A 302 -24.11 -1.17 -28.45
N GLY A 303 -24.74 -1.91 -27.51
CA GLY A 303 -25.74 -2.93 -27.83
C GLY A 303 -25.18 -4.34 -28.01
N SER A 304 -23.84 -4.53 -27.97
CA SER A 304 -23.20 -5.86 -28.10
C SER A 304 -23.13 -6.64 -26.78
N GLY A 305 -23.91 -6.27 -25.78
CA GLY A 305 -23.91 -6.87 -24.46
C GLY A 305 -23.01 -6.18 -23.45
N ASN A 306 -22.68 -6.90 -22.38
CA ASN A 306 -21.94 -6.36 -21.23
C ASN A 306 -20.48 -6.81 -21.19
N THR A 307 -19.95 -7.31 -22.30
CA THR A 307 -18.53 -7.68 -22.43
C THR A 307 -17.93 -6.94 -23.62
N PHE A 308 -16.88 -6.19 -23.37
CA PHE A 308 -16.09 -5.53 -24.39
C PHE A 308 -14.61 -5.94 -24.26
N GLY A 309 -13.81 -5.60 -25.25
CA GLY A 309 -12.39 -5.86 -25.16
C GLY A 309 -11.54 -4.80 -25.83
N PHE A 310 -10.25 -4.88 -25.60
CA PHE A 310 -9.26 -3.99 -26.18
C PHE A 310 -7.89 -4.65 -26.28
N THR A 311 -7.08 -4.17 -27.22
CA THR A 311 -5.68 -4.59 -27.41
C THR A 311 -4.77 -3.51 -26.86
N VAL A 312 -3.84 -3.91 -25.99
CA VAL A 312 -2.77 -3.06 -25.48
C VAL A 312 -1.46 -3.41 -26.18
N GLN A 313 -0.87 -2.45 -26.87
CA GLN A 313 0.54 -2.50 -27.26
C GLN A 313 1.37 -2.13 -26.03
N HIS A 314 2.16 -3.07 -25.52
CA HIS A 314 2.79 -2.92 -24.21
C HIS A 314 4.06 -2.06 -24.23
N ASN A 315 4.78 -1.98 -25.37
CA ASN A 315 6.01 -1.18 -25.52
C ASN A 315 7.03 -1.42 -24.37
N GLY A 316 7.16 -2.69 -23.95
CA GLY A 316 8.00 -3.10 -22.82
C GLY A 316 7.29 -3.15 -21.46
N ASN A 317 6.11 -2.55 -21.32
CA ASN A 317 5.33 -2.59 -20.07
C ASN A 317 4.17 -3.60 -20.19
N TRP A 318 4.27 -4.72 -19.48
CA TRP A 318 3.27 -5.79 -19.47
C TRP A 318 2.20 -5.65 -18.38
N THR A 319 2.24 -4.58 -17.58
CA THR A 319 1.25 -4.34 -16.54
C THR A 319 -0.15 -4.18 -17.14
N TRP A 320 -1.14 -4.85 -16.57
CA TRP A 320 -2.52 -4.64 -17.02
C TRP A 320 -3.00 -3.22 -16.70
N PRO A 321 -3.75 -2.61 -17.62
CA PRO A 321 -4.41 -1.34 -17.36
C PRO A 321 -5.32 -1.40 -16.12
N SER A 322 -5.44 -0.29 -15.43
CA SER A 322 -6.47 -0.16 -14.38
C SER A 322 -7.84 0.04 -15.01
N VAL A 323 -8.86 -0.61 -14.44
CA VAL A 323 -10.24 -0.56 -14.92
C VAL A 323 -11.16 -0.17 -13.77
N SER A 324 -12.02 0.81 -14.00
CA SER A 324 -13.06 1.21 -13.07
C SER A 324 -14.42 1.28 -13.76
N CYS A 325 -15.51 0.99 -13.03
CA CYS A 325 -16.87 0.96 -13.56
C CYS A 325 -17.79 1.88 -12.76
N ARG A 326 -18.69 2.57 -13.45
CA ARG A 326 -19.82 3.29 -12.87
C ARG A 326 -21.08 3.13 -13.73
N VAL A 327 -22.24 3.28 -13.11
CA VAL A 327 -23.51 3.32 -13.85
C VAL A 327 -23.52 4.56 -14.73
N GLY A 328 -23.95 4.40 -16.00
CA GLY A 328 -24.00 5.44 -17.01
C GLY A 328 -25.27 6.28 -16.97
#